data_6189d93fa8f73a100c286380cb06b2ea
#
_entry.id   6189d93fa8f73a100c286380cb06b2ea
#
_cell.length_a   1.000
_cell.length_b   1.000
_cell.length_c   1.000
_cell.angle_alpha   90.00
_cell.angle_beta   90.00
_cell.angle_gamma   90.00
#
_symmetry.space_group_name_H-M   'P 1'
#
loop_
_entity.id
_entity.type
_entity.pdbx_description
1 polymer ?
#
loop_
_entity_poly.entity_id
_entity_poly.type
_entity_poly.pdbx_seq_one_letter_code
_entity_poly.pdbx_strand_id
1 'polypeptide(L)'
;MNVRTAGVLFSATLFSCSPPVPDIPSAAPTVTRVEALRTSRAYTDLAWRGTRRNIRHGTDPEGIRIDTPDASSSGTHAGAWWKPGTRSAGMPYKWGGFDTPRQFVSRLNRDPENGGRPAAAGDMGTPEKQAEGDDSVSRFAAGVDCSGFVSRCWRLSRPWSTRELPSLCTPLGWEELRTGDILIVPGRHVLMFIEWYGDGREVFLGSEAGPLPVWKCAEHFFSRAILERGGYRPMRYKGMREQETDSETAKP
;
A
#
# COMPACT_ATOMS: atom_id res chain seq x y z
N MET A 1 -53.50 -25.27 -59.95
CA MET A 1 -53.15 -24.44 -58.77
C MET A 1 -52.02 -25.16 -58.03
N ASN A 2 -50.78 -24.77 -58.25
CA ASN A 2 -49.59 -25.40 -57.64
C ASN A 2 -49.12 -24.55 -56.47
N VAL A 3 -49.22 -25.08 -55.25
CA VAL A 3 -48.68 -24.44 -54.05
C VAL A 3 -47.24 -24.92 -53.89
N ARG A 4 -46.28 -24.02 -54.00
CA ARG A 4 -44.85 -24.26 -53.66
C ARG A 4 -44.63 -23.99 -52.18
N THR A 5 -44.25 -25.04 -51.48
CA THR A 5 -43.82 -24.97 -50.06
C THR A 5 -42.33 -24.59 -50.04
N ALA A 6 -42.00 -23.45 -49.46
CA ALA A 6 -40.63 -22.98 -49.20
C ALA A 6 -40.14 -23.56 -47.88
N GLY A 7 -39.15 -24.44 -47.95
CA GLY A 7 -38.45 -24.92 -46.75
C GLY A 7 -37.43 -23.90 -46.29
N VAL A 8 -37.55 -23.49 -45.02
CA VAL A 8 -36.55 -22.67 -44.34
C VAL A 8 -35.55 -23.58 -43.66
N LEU A 9 -34.29 -23.54 -44.12
CA LEU A 9 -33.17 -24.19 -43.50
C LEU A 9 -32.67 -23.35 -42.31
N PHE A 10 -32.86 -23.84 -41.09
CA PHE A 10 -32.22 -23.28 -39.91
C PHE A 10 -30.79 -23.84 -39.80
N SER A 11 -29.81 -22.97 -40.00
CA SER A 11 -28.40 -23.26 -39.75
C SER A 11 -28.11 -23.05 -38.27
N ALA A 12 -27.94 -24.12 -37.50
CA ALA A 12 -27.54 -24.07 -36.10
C ALA A 12 -26.03 -23.87 -36.02
N THR A 13 -25.59 -22.67 -35.73
CA THR A 13 -24.20 -22.38 -35.35
C THR A 13 -23.95 -22.86 -33.91
N LEU A 14 -23.22 -23.96 -33.80
CA LEU A 14 -22.71 -24.48 -32.53
C LEU A 14 -21.61 -23.53 -32.04
N PHE A 15 -21.92 -22.67 -31.06
CA PHE A 15 -20.93 -21.96 -30.29
C PHE A 15 -20.21 -22.97 -29.39
N SER A 16 -18.96 -23.31 -29.73
CA SER A 16 -18.07 -24.05 -28.87
C SER A 16 -17.64 -23.18 -27.72
N CYS A 17 -18.28 -23.31 -26.58
CA CYS A 17 -17.86 -22.67 -25.33
C CYS A 17 -16.72 -23.52 -24.75
N SER A 18 -15.47 -23.17 -25.03
CA SER A 18 -14.33 -23.76 -24.34
C SER A 18 -14.42 -23.37 -22.85
N PRO A 19 -14.25 -24.31 -21.92
CA PRO A 19 -14.23 -23.97 -20.50
C PRO A 19 -13.10 -22.99 -20.23
N PRO A 20 -13.28 -22.02 -19.29
CA PRO A 20 -12.23 -21.10 -18.92
C PRO A 20 -11.03 -21.90 -18.40
N VAL A 21 -9.86 -21.65 -18.97
CA VAL A 21 -8.59 -22.17 -18.46
C VAL A 21 -8.47 -21.69 -17.03
N PRO A 22 -8.31 -22.57 -16.02
CA PRO A 22 -8.13 -22.14 -14.65
C PRO A 22 -6.90 -21.25 -14.59
N ASP A 23 -7.06 -20.04 -14.03
CA ASP A 23 -5.94 -19.15 -13.69
C ASP A 23 -5.00 -19.94 -12.76
N ILE A 24 -3.87 -20.39 -13.30
CA ILE A 24 -2.77 -20.88 -12.47
C ILE A 24 -2.29 -19.66 -11.69
N PRO A 25 -2.39 -19.64 -10.35
CA PRO A 25 -1.93 -18.50 -9.59
C PRO A 25 -0.48 -18.22 -9.97
N SER A 26 -0.22 -17.08 -10.58
CA SER A 26 1.15 -16.63 -10.81
C SER A 26 1.91 -16.73 -9.49
N ALA A 27 3.04 -17.43 -9.47
CA ALA A 27 3.83 -17.56 -8.26
C ALA A 27 4.05 -16.17 -7.66
N ALA A 28 3.85 -16.06 -6.35
CA ALA A 28 4.00 -14.78 -5.66
C ALA A 28 5.36 -14.17 -6.02
N PRO A 29 5.45 -12.89 -6.38
CA PRO A 29 6.68 -12.29 -6.87
C PRO A 29 7.78 -12.43 -5.82
N THR A 30 9.01 -12.64 -6.27
CA THR A 30 10.17 -12.62 -5.37
C THR A 30 10.72 -11.20 -5.27
N VAL A 31 11.29 -10.87 -4.12
CA VAL A 31 11.93 -9.58 -3.83
C VAL A 31 13.15 -9.79 -2.94
N THR A 32 14.24 -9.10 -3.22
CA THR A 32 15.39 -9.09 -2.32
C THR A 32 15.17 -8.07 -1.19
N ARG A 33 15.91 -8.25 -0.08
CA ARG A 33 15.86 -7.31 1.06
C ARG A 33 16.27 -5.90 0.66
N VAL A 34 17.29 -5.79 -0.22
CA VAL A 34 17.75 -4.49 -0.75
C VAL A 34 16.68 -3.82 -1.63
N GLU A 35 15.98 -4.58 -2.47
CA GLU A 35 14.87 -4.04 -3.26
C GLU A 35 13.71 -3.57 -2.39
N ALA A 36 13.35 -4.35 -1.37
CA ALA A 36 12.30 -3.97 -0.43
C ALA A 36 12.66 -2.66 0.30
N LEU A 37 13.89 -2.55 0.82
CA LEU A 37 14.39 -1.33 1.48
C LEU A 37 14.45 -0.14 0.51
N ARG A 38 14.95 -0.35 -0.72
CA ARG A 38 14.99 0.71 -1.74
C ARG A 38 13.59 1.22 -2.06
N THR A 39 12.63 0.31 -2.19
CA THR A 39 11.24 0.70 -2.42
C THR A 39 10.69 1.47 -1.22
N SER A 40 10.91 1.00 0.00
CA SER A 40 10.51 1.71 1.22
C SER A 40 11.01 3.16 1.21
N ARG A 41 12.31 3.35 0.96
CA ARG A 41 12.93 4.68 0.92
C ARG A 41 12.39 5.58 -0.19
N ALA A 42 11.99 5.01 -1.33
CA ALA A 42 11.32 5.78 -2.36
C ALA A 42 9.99 6.41 -1.90
N TYR A 43 9.33 5.84 -0.87
CA TYR A 43 8.11 6.38 -0.26
C TYR A 43 8.43 7.33 0.89
N THR A 44 9.36 6.96 1.78
CA THR A 44 9.69 7.76 2.96
C THR A 44 10.43 9.05 2.63
N ASP A 45 11.28 9.02 1.58
CA ASP A 45 12.07 10.16 1.13
C ASP A 45 11.41 10.96 0.01
N LEU A 46 10.23 10.54 -0.46
CA LEU A 46 9.53 11.20 -1.56
C LEU A 46 9.36 12.68 -1.27
N ALA A 47 10.06 13.51 -2.04
CA ALA A 47 9.91 14.95 -1.97
C ALA A 47 8.79 15.41 -2.90
N TRP A 48 7.84 16.17 -2.37
CA TRP A 48 6.70 16.67 -3.12
C TRP A 48 6.22 18.03 -2.59
N ARG A 49 5.29 18.65 -3.30
CA ARG A 49 4.67 19.91 -2.91
C ARG A 49 3.19 19.86 -3.23
N GLY A 50 2.36 19.99 -2.21
CA GLY A 50 0.90 20.13 -2.36
C GLY A 50 0.47 21.57 -2.57
N THR A 51 -0.70 21.75 -3.13
CA THR A 51 -1.40 23.02 -3.28
C THR A 51 -2.69 23.01 -2.47
N ARG A 52 -3.39 24.14 -2.37
CA ARG A 52 -4.73 24.19 -1.76
C ARG A 52 -5.74 23.27 -2.47
N ARG A 53 -5.53 22.95 -3.75
CA ARG A 53 -6.39 22.05 -4.53
C ARG A 53 -6.25 20.58 -4.10
N ASN A 54 -5.17 20.25 -3.39
CA ASN A 54 -4.92 18.91 -2.87
C ASN A 54 -5.45 18.71 -1.43
N ILE A 55 -6.16 19.70 -0.88
CA ILE A 55 -6.82 19.63 0.42
C ILE A 55 -8.30 19.30 0.21
N ARG A 56 -8.79 18.33 0.98
CA ARG A 56 -10.21 18.03 1.09
C ARG A 56 -10.55 17.62 2.50
N HIS A 57 -11.59 18.25 3.06
CA HIS A 57 -12.25 17.88 4.30
C HIS A 57 -13.75 17.85 4.04
N GLY A 58 -14.27 16.67 3.69
CA GLY A 58 -15.68 16.50 3.32
C GLY A 58 -15.88 15.35 2.34
N THR A 59 -17.08 15.19 1.84
CA THR A 59 -17.44 14.10 0.93
C THR A 59 -16.93 14.36 -0.49
N ASP A 60 -16.55 13.29 -1.15
CA ASP A 60 -16.22 13.27 -2.58
C ASP A 60 -17.50 13.18 -3.44
N PRO A 61 -17.39 13.15 -4.78
CA PRO A 61 -18.56 13.00 -5.66
C PRO A 61 -19.35 11.70 -5.51
N GLU A 62 -18.75 10.68 -4.86
CA GLU A 62 -19.38 9.38 -4.59
C GLU A 62 -19.94 9.29 -3.16
N GLY A 63 -19.87 10.40 -2.39
CA GLY A 63 -20.38 10.47 -1.02
C GLY A 63 -19.39 9.96 0.04
N ILE A 64 -18.17 9.56 -0.36
CA ILE A 64 -17.15 9.06 0.57
C ILE A 64 -16.42 10.25 1.20
N ARG A 65 -16.32 10.24 2.53
CA ARG A 65 -15.59 11.29 3.26
C ARG A 65 -14.08 11.18 3.00
N ILE A 66 -13.45 12.32 2.74
CA ILE A 66 -11.99 12.49 2.68
C ILE A 66 -11.59 13.47 3.77
N ASP A 67 -10.53 13.14 4.51
CA ASP A 67 -9.86 14.03 5.45
C ASP A 67 -8.35 14.03 5.18
N THR A 68 -7.89 15.07 4.50
CA THR A 68 -6.49 15.25 4.15
C THR A 68 -5.65 15.53 5.40
N PRO A 69 -4.46 14.89 5.58
CA PRO A 69 -3.59 15.11 6.74
C PRO A 69 -2.76 16.41 6.62
N ASP A 70 -3.39 17.51 6.23
CA ASP A 70 -2.74 18.79 6.10
C ASP A 70 -2.84 19.62 7.38
N ALA A 71 -1.83 20.46 7.63
CA ALA A 71 -1.74 21.31 8.80
C ALA A 71 -2.23 22.76 8.54
N SER A 72 -2.91 23.03 7.42
CA SER A 72 -3.39 24.34 7.05
C SER A 72 -4.77 24.70 7.63
N SER A 73 -5.58 23.67 7.93
CA SER A 73 -6.87 23.85 8.56
C SER A 73 -6.72 23.77 10.07
N SER A 74 -6.92 24.85 10.77
CA SER A 74 -7.15 25.03 12.22
C SER A 74 -6.61 23.99 13.23
N GLY A 75 -5.66 23.14 12.88
CA GLY A 75 -4.97 22.24 13.82
C GLY A 75 -5.82 21.14 14.45
N THR A 76 -6.98 20.81 13.89
CA THR A 76 -7.97 19.93 14.50
C THR A 76 -7.73 18.43 14.27
N HIS A 77 -6.84 18.07 13.34
CA HIS A 77 -6.57 16.66 13.05
C HIS A 77 -5.26 16.20 13.66
N ALA A 78 -5.31 15.25 14.58
CA ALA A 78 -4.11 14.65 15.14
C ALA A 78 -3.25 14.03 14.00
N GLY A 79 -1.96 14.38 13.98
CA GLY A 79 -1.04 13.91 12.97
C GLY A 79 -1.05 14.67 11.63
N ALA A 80 -1.78 15.77 11.52
CA ALA A 80 -1.68 16.69 10.39
C ALA A 80 -0.28 17.30 10.29
N TRP A 81 0.33 17.32 9.09
CA TRP A 81 1.76 17.62 9.00
C TRP A 81 2.22 18.44 7.80
N TRP A 82 1.58 18.36 6.63
CA TRP A 82 2.00 19.10 5.45
C TRP A 82 1.21 20.40 5.26
N LYS A 83 1.78 21.38 4.55
CA LYS A 83 1.14 22.66 4.24
C LYS A 83 1.21 22.96 2.74
N PRO A 84 0.17 23.59 2.16
CA PRO A 84 0.18 24.01 0.76
C PRO A 84 1.37 24.91 0.46
N GLY A 85 2.02 24.69 -0.69
CA GLY A 85 3.13 25.51 -1.15
C GLY A 85 4.47 25.22 -0.48
N THR A 86 4.52 24.40 0.60
CA THR A 86 5.79 23.99 1.21
C THR A 86 6.28 22.67 0.64
N ARG A 87 7.61 22.47 0.64
CA ARG A 87 8.21 21.17 0.32
C ARG A 87 7.98 20.22 1.49
N SER A 88 7.48 19.04 1.19
CA SER A 88 7.22 17.98 2.15
C SER A 88 8.02 16.73 1.76
N ALA A 89 8.32 15.86 2.72
CA ALA A 89 8.97 14.57 2.52
C ALA A 89 8.11 13.44 3.11
N GLY A 90 8.09 12.31 2.40
CA GLY A 90 7.24 11.17 2.71
C GLY A 90 5.88 11.24 2.02
N MET A 91 5.44 10.11 1.44
CA MET A 91 4.12 10.02 0.82
C MET A 91 3.03 10.08 1.88
N PRO A 92 1.98 10.89 1.71
CA PRO A 92 0.84 10.92 2.63
C PRO A 92 0.16 9.56 2.77
N TYR A 93 -0.27 9.26 3.99
CA TYR A 93 -1.16 8.14 4.24
C TYR A 93 -2.50 8.37 3.51
N LYS A 94 -3.01 7.33 2.88
CA LYS A 94 -4.35 7.30 2.30
C LYS A 94 -5.02 6.00 2.64
N TRP A 95 -6.18 6.03 3.28
CA TRP A 95 -7.00 4.85 3.57
C TRP A 95 -7.28 4.06 2.29
N GLY A 96 -6.95 2.75 2.27
CA GLY A 96 -7.03 1.88 1.10
C GLY A 96 -6.10 2.29 -0.05
N GLY A 97 -5.02 3.03 0.23
CA GLY A 97 -4.10 3.55 -0.77
C GLY A 97 -3.09 2.53 -1.28
N PHE A 98 -2.80 2.62 -2.59
CA PHE A 98 -1.81 1.76 -3.25
C PHE A 98 -1.05 2.48 -4.37
N ASP A 99 -0.95 3.81 -4.32
CA ASP A 99 -0.21 4.57 -5.33
C ASP A 99 1.30 4.30 -5.25
N THR A 100 1.97 4.26 -6.39
CA THR A 100 3.42 4.39 -6.46
C THR A 100 3.82 5.86 -6.27
N PRO A 101 5.08 6.19 -5.91
CA PRO A 101 5.56 7.56 -5.84
C PRO A 101 5.28 8.37 -7.11
N ARG A 102 5.44 7.76 -8.28
CA ARG A 102 5.15 8.39 -9.57
C ARG A 102 3.66 8.65 -9.78
N GLN A 103 2.81 7.67 -9.45
CA GLN A 103 1.35 7.83 -9.55
C GLN A 103 0.86 8.93 -8.62
N PHE A 104 1.31 8.92 -7.35
CA PHE A 104 0.98 9.96 -6.38
C PHE A 104 1.29 11.36 -6.92
N VAL A 105 2.54 11.62 -7.34
CA VAL A 105 2.93 12.94 -7.88
C VAL A 105 2.11 13.32 -9.11
N SER A 106 1.84 12.37 -10.01
CA SER A 106 1.01 12.61 -11.18
C SER A 106 -0.41 13.03 -10.80
N ARG A 107 -1.04 12.30 -9.88
CA ARG A 107 -2.42 12.53 -9.43
C ARG A 107 -2.59 13.83 -8.66
N LEU A 108 -1.55 14.29 -7.94
CA LEU A 108 -1.56 15.62 -7.29
C LEU A 108 -1.70 16.77 -8.29
N ASN A 109 -1.21 16.60 -9.51
CA ASN A 109 -1.28 17.63 -10.56
C ASN A 109 -2.53 17.46 -11.41
N ARG A 110 -2.76 16.24 -11.88
CA ARG A 110 -3.87 15.88 -12.73
C ARG A 110 -4.25 14.41 -12.50
N ASP A 111 -5.43 14.20 -11.93
CA ASP A 111 -5.95 12.87 -11.67
C ASP A 111 -7.00 12.48 -12.71
N PRO A 112 -6.74 11.48 -13.56
CA PRO A 112 -7.72 10.99 -14.52
C PRO A 112 -9.02 10.51 -13.86
N GLU A 113 -8.93 9.89 -12.69
CA GLU A 113 -10.09 9.41 -11.94
C GLU A 113 -10.95 10.54 -11.38
N ASN A 114 -10.38 11.76 -11.24
CA ASN A 114 -11.07 12.97 -10.80
C ASN A 114 -11.42 13.91 -11.97
N GLY A 115 -11.61 13.36 -13.17
CA GLY A 115 -11.89 14.16 -14.35
C GLY A 115 -10.79 15.16 -14.71
N GLY A 116 -9.54 14.82 -14.39
CA GLY A 116 -8.38 15.68 -14.64
C GLY A 116 -8.15 16.77 -13.58
N ARG A 117 -8.94 16.82 -12.51
CA ARG A 117 -8.70 17.68 -11.34
C ARG A 117 -7.66 17.06 -10.43
N PRO A 118 -6.88 17.85 -9.65
CA PRO A 118 -5.97 17.31 -8.65
C PRO A 118 -6.65 16.42 -7.61
N ALA A 119 -6.01 15.30 -7.26
CA ALA A 119 -6.43 14.46 -6.15
C ALA A 119 -6.14 15.12 -4.79
N ALA A 120 -6.87 14.71 -3.76
CA ALA A 120 -6.53 15.01 -2.38
C ALA A 120 -5.19 14.33 -1.99
N ALA A 121 -4.31 15.03 -1.28
CA ALA A 121 -3.02 14.51 -0.88
C ALA A 121 -3.12 13.77 0.46
N GLY A 122 -3.51 12.52 0.39
CA GLY A 122 -3.78 11.67 1.54
C GLY A 122 -5.25 11.66 1.95
N ASP A 123 -5.57 10.69 2.81
CA ASP A 123 -6.89 10.51 3.42
C ASP A 123 -6.71 9.71 4.72
N MET A 124 -7.01 10.31 5.86
CA MET A 124 -6.80 9.69 7.16
C MET A 124 -7.75 8.52 7.40
N GLY A 125 -7.24 7.43 7.98
CA GLY A 125 -8.03 6.28 8.40
C GLY A 125 -8.69 6.52 9.75
N THR A 126 -9.94 6.97 9.74
CA THR A 126 -10.72 7.18 10.96
C THR A 126 -11.35 5.87 11.46
N PRO A 127 -11.81 5.81 12.73
CA PRO A 127 -12.55 4.64 13.22
C PRO A 127 -13.78 4.30 12.38
N GLU A 128 -14.48 5.30 11.86
CA GLU A 128 -15.65 5.12 10.99
C GLU A 128 -15.23 4.42 9.69
N LYS A 129 -14.16 4.90 9.03
CA LYS A 129 -13.61 4.26 7.83
C LYS A 129 -13.16 2.82 8.08
N GLN A 130 -12.56 2.57 9.25
CA GLN A 130 -12.15 1.21 9.63
C GLN A 130 -13.33 0.27 9.79
N ALA A 131 -14.47 0.77 10.28
CA ALA A 131 -15.70 0.01 10.42
C ALA A 131 -16.37 -0.27 9.06
N GLU A 132 -16.35 0.70 8.14
CA GLU A 132 -16.91 0.59 6.79
C GLU A 132 -15.99 -0.20 5.82
N GLY A 133 -14.70 -0.29 6.12
CA GLY A 133 -13.74 -1.04 5.31
C GLY A 133 -13.55 -0.46 3.90
N ASP A 134 -13.67 -1.32 2.88
CA ASP A 134 -13.42 -0.94 1.49
C ASP A 134 -14.47 0.06 0.95
N ASP A 135 -15.69 0.08 1.50
CA ASP A 135 -16.76 0.99 1.11
C ASP A 135 -16.42 2.47 1.41
N SER A 136 -15.46 2.71 2.31
CA SER A 136 -14.98 4.04 2.67
C SER A 136 -13.70 4.47 1.94
N VAL A 137 -13.27 3.73 0.93
CA VAL A 137 -12.06 4.04 0.14
C VAL A 137 -12.37 4.98 -1.01
N SER A 138 -11.98 6.24 -0.86
CA SER A 138 -12.16 7.23 -1.94
C SER A 138 -11.10 7.07 -3.04
N ARG A 139 -11.54 7.04 -4.31
CA ARG A 139 -10.64 7.12 -5.46
C ARG A 139 -10.13 8.54 -5.75
N PHE A 140 -10.71 9.56 -5.13
CA PHE A 140 -10.37 10.97 -5.34
C PHE A 140 -9.25 11.48 -4.42
N ALA A 141 -8.67 10.60 -3.63
CA ALA A 141 -7.47 10.85 -2.84
C ALA A 141 -6.30 10.01 -3.37
N ALA A 142 -5.08 10.52 -3.21
CA ALA A 142 -3.82 9.85 -3.61
C ALA A 142 -2.92 9.62 -2.40
N GLY A 143 -2.24 8.47 -2.37
CA GLY A 143 -1.35 8.07 -1.27
C GLY A 143 -1.29 6.56 -1.10
N VAL A 144 -0.80 6.12 0.03
CA VAL A 144 -0.64 4.69 0.37
C VAL A 144 -1.03 4.45 1.83
N ASP A 145 -1.66 3.30 2.14
CA ASP A 145 -1.85 2.87 3.53
C ASP A 145 -0.73 1.94 4.02
N CYS A 146 -0.81 1.48 5.26
CA CYS A 146 0.23 0.63 5.86
C CYS A 146 0.42 -0.69 5.11
N SER A 147 -0.65 -1.35 4.74
CA SER A 147 -0.64 -2.64 4.03
C SER A 147 -0.32 -2.47 2.55
N GLY A 148 -0.81 -1.43 1.92
CA GLY A 148 -0.45 -1.04 0.55
C GLY A 148 1.03 -0.71 0.42
N PHE A 149 1.61 0.02 1.39
CA PHE A 149 3.03 0.30 1.44
C PHE A 149 3.88 -0.99 1.50
N VAL A 150 3.57 -1.90 2.42
CA VAL A 150 4.26 -3.20 2.50
C VAL A 150 4.07 -4.01 1.23
N SER A 151 2.86 -4.04 0.68
CA SER A 151 2.57 -4.72 -0.59
C SER A 151 3.44 -4.18 -1.74
N ARG A 152 3.66 -2.85 -1.79
CA ARG A 152 4.58 -2.23 -2.75
C ARG A 152 6.04 -2.57 -2.49
N CYS A 153 6.48 -2.56 -1.23
CA CYS A 153 7.84 -2.96 -0.87
C CYS A 153 8.14 -4.41 -1.29
N TRP A 154 7.15 -5.29 -1.24
CA TRP A 154 7.26 -6.69 -1.67
C TRP A 154 6.91 -6.90 -3.15
N ARG A 155 6.68 -5.84 -3.92
CA ARG A 155 6.38 -5.88 -5.36
C ARG A 155 5.10 -6.66 -5.69
N LEU A 156 4.16 -6.73 -4.76
CA LEU A 156 2.87 -7.40 -4.98
C LEU A 156 2.07 -6.62 -6.04
N SER A 157 1.35 -7.34 -6.89
CA SER A 157 0.61 -6.77 -8.02
C SER A 157 -0.68 -6.03 -7.63
N ARG A 158 -1.19 -6.31 -6.42
CA ARG A 158 -2.37 -5.66 -5.83
C ARG A 158 -2.11 -5.29 -4.37
N PRO A 159 -2.91 -4.40 -3.78
CA PRO A 159 -2.90 -4.23 -2.33
C PRO A 159 -3.37 -5.51 -1.64
N TRP A 160 -2.68 -5.89 -0.58
CA TRP A 160 -3.08 -6.95 0.35
C TRP A 160 -3.38 -6.30 1.69
N SER A 161 -4.53 -6.58 2.26
CA SER A 161 -4.91 -6.04 3.55
C SER A 161 -4.05 -6.63 4.69
N THR A 162 -4.05 -5.96 5.85
CA THR A 162 -3.38 -6.50 7.05
C THR A 162 -3.97 -7.85 7.51
N ARG A 163 -5.18 -8.20 7.09
CA ARG A 163 -5.79 -9.53 7.35
C ARG A 163 -5.25 -10.60 6.40
N GLU A 164 -4.92 -10.23 5.17
CA GLU A 164 -4.45 -11.15 4.13
C GLU A 164 -2.94 -11.37 4.14
N LEU A 165 -2.14 -10.32 4.42
CA LEU A 165 -0.66 -10.38 4.42
C LEU A 165 -0.08 -11.59 5.17
N PRO A 166 -0.61 -12.01 6.34
CA PRO A 166 -0.10 -13.20 7.04
C PRO A 166 -0.11 -14.49 6.21
N SER A 167 -1.04 -14.65 5.27
CA SER A 167 -1.12 -15.85 4.41
C SER A 167 0.09 -15.97 3.45
N LEU A 168 0.72 -14.83 3.13
CA LEU A 168 1.94 -14.77 2.32
C LEU A 168 3.23 -14.92 3.13
N CYS A 169 3.13 -15.05 4.46
CA CYS A 169 4.27 -14.97 5.36
C CYS A 169 4.51 -16.25 6.14
N THR A 170 5.70 -16.34 6.72
CA THR A 170 6.08 -17.31 7.75
C THR A 170 6.29 -16.55 9.06
N PRO A 171 5.73 -17.00 10.20
CA PRO A 171 6.01 -16.41 11.50
C PRO A 171 7.50 -16.53 11.88
N LEU A 172 8.00 -15.53 12.62
CA LEU A 172 9.39 -15.46 13.10
C LEU A 172 9.45 -15.22 14.60
N GLY A 173 10.58 -15.57 15.20
CA GLY A 173 11.02 -14.98 16.47
C GLY A 173 11.54 -13.55 16.25
N TRP A 174 11.48 -12.71 17.29
CA TRP A 174 12.00 -11.34 17.25
C TRP A 174 13.49 -11.29 16.89
N GLU A 175 14.26 -12.30 17.36
CA GLU A 175 15.71 -12.41 17.11
C GLU A 175 16.05 -12.76 15.65
N GLU A 176 15.07 -13.24 14.91
CA GLU A 176 15.24 -13.64 13.50
C GLU A 176 14.93 -12.50 12.50
N LEU A 177 14.47 -11.35 13.02
CA LEU A 177 14.12 -10.20 12.18
C LEU A 177 15.31 -9.73 11.35
N ARG A 178 15.05 -9.50 10.06
CA ARG A 178 15.98 -8.95 9.09
C ARG A 178 15.28 -7.89 8.23
N THR A 179 16.04 -7.04 7.59
CA THR A 179 15.52 -6.00 6.68
C THR A 179 14.45 -6.54 5.74
N GLY A 180 13.30 -5.87 5.65
CA GLY A 180 12.19 -6.26 4.79
C GLY A 180 11.18 -7.23 5.44
N ASP A 181 11.47 -7.78 6.61
CA ASP A 181 10.47 -8.49 7.41
C ASP A 181 9.46 -7.50 8.00
N ILE A 182 8.31 -7.97 8.42
CA ILE A 182 7.26 -7.10 8.95
C ILE A 182 6.92 -7.41 10.40
N LEU A 183 6.37 -6.41 11.06
CA LEU A 183 5.69 -6.52 12.34
C LEU A 183 4.22 -6.14 12.13
N ILE A 184 3.30 -7.03 12.45
CA ILE A 184 1.90 -6.91 12.06
C ILE A 184 0.95 -7.24 13.20
N VAL A 185 -0.13 -6.46 13.28
CA VAL A 185 -1.36 -6.81 13.98
C VAL A 185 -2.46 -6.93 12.91
N PRO A 186 -2.88 -8.17 12.57
CA PRO A 186 -3.89 -8.37 11.54
C PRO A 186 -5.17 -7.57 11.80
N GLY A 187 -5.70 -6.92 10.75
CA GLY A 187 -6.88 -6.07 10.85
C GLY A 187 -6.62 -4.69 11.45
N ARG A 188 -5.37 -4.36 11.84
CA ARG A 188 -5.05 -3.08 12.48
C ARG A 188 -3.92 -2.32 11.80
N HIS A 189 -2.71 -2.87 11.83
CA HIS A 189 -1.54 -2.15 11.31
C HIS A 189 -0.39 -3.09 10.96
N VAL A 190 0.51 -2.62 10.07
CA VAL A 190 1.74 -3.28 9.68
C VAL A 190 2.84 -2.25 9.46
N LEU A 191 4.06 -2.61 9.87
CA LEU A 191 5.28 -1.86 9.58
C LEU A 191 6.38 -2.80 9.09
N MET A 192 7.39 -2.27 8.41
CA MET A 192 8.54 -3.02 7.90
C MET A 192 9.76 -2.77 8.79
N PHE A 193 10.41 -3.84 9.20
CA PHE A 193 11.67 -3.81 9.94
C PHE A 193 12.82 -3.44 8.99
N ILE A 194 13.73 -2.59 9.45
CA ILE A 194 14.95 -2.21 8.73
C ILE A 194 16.18 -2.81 9.42
N GLU A 195 16.47 -2.39 10.63
CA GLU A 195 17.66 -2.84 11.37
C GLU A 195 17.53 -2.61 12.87
N TRP A 196 18.22 -3.41 13.66
CA TRP A 196 18.34 -3.21 15.09
C TRP A 196 19.24 -2.00 15.41
N TYR A 197 18.88 -1.25 16.44
CA TYR A 197 19.70 -0.19 16.98
C TYR A 197 20.36 -0.65 18.29
N GLY A 198 21.68 -0.78 18.26
CA GLY A 198 22.47 -1.32 19.37
C GLY A 198 22.35 -2.84 19.55
N ASP A 199 23.16 -3.39 20.47
CA ASP A 199 23.32 -4.85 20.64
C ASP A 199 22.17 -5.50 21.41
N GLY A 200 21.40 -4.72 22.18
CA GLY A 200 20.35 -5.25 23.07
C GLY A 200 19.07 -5.66 22.38
N ARG A 201 18.90 -5.35 21.08
CA ARG A 201 17.67 -5.64 20.30
C ARG A 201 16.37 -5.18 20.97
N GLU A 202 16.44 -4.06 21.69
CA GLU A 202 15.30 -3.42 22.36
C GLU A 202 14.65 -2.36 21.45
N VAL A 203 15.45 -1.74 20.60
CA VAL A 203 15.04 -0.66 19.68
C VAL A 203 15.50 -1.01 18.28
N PHE A 204 14.70 -0.70 17.29
CA PHE A 204 15.04 -0.88 15.89
C PHE A 204 14.53 0.29 15.03
N LEU A 205 15.18 0.52 13.90
CA LEU A 205 14.69 1.36 12.84
C LEU A 205 13.67 0.56 12.01
N GLY A 206 12.52 1.13 11.75
CA GLY A 206 11.49 0.56 10.89
C GLY A 206 10.86 1.63 10.02
N SER A 207 10.13 1.22 9.00
CA SER A 207 9.39 2.12 8.12
C SER A 207 7.92 1.71 8.06
N GLU A 208 7.05 2.69 7.95
CA GLU A 208 5.60 2.50 7.85
C GLU A 208 4.93 3.59 7.02
N ALA A 209 3.74 3.32 6.52
CA ALA A 209 2.75 4.35 6.24
C ALA A 209 1.86 4.44 7.47
N GLY A 210 2.24 5.30 8.41
CA GLY A 210 1.65 5.33 9.73
C GLY A 210 0.43 6.21 9.84
N PRO A 211 -0.46 5.88 10.81
CA PRO A 211 -1.50 6.82 11.22
C PRO A 211 -0.96 7.90 12.16
N LEU A 212 -0.16 7.55 13.16
CA LEU A 212 0.37 8.47 14.15
C LEU A 212 1.87 8.22 14.37
N PRO A 213 2.67 9.23 14.72
CA PRO A 213 2.30 10.64 15.02
C PRO A 213 2.04 11.49 13.79
N VAL A 214 2.34 11.00 12.61
CA VAL A 214 2.13 11.70 11.32
C VAL A 214 1.57 10.75 10.27
N TRP A 215 0.55 11.19 9.57
CA TRP A 215 -0.13 10.43 8.53
C TRP A 215 0.67 10.41 7.23
N LYS A 216 1.81 9.70 7.23
CA LYS A 216 2.69 9.55 6.05
C LYS A 216 3.58 8.32 6.12
N CYS A 217 4.27 8.04 5.01
CA CYS A 217 5.40 7.13 5.00
C CYS A 217 6.60 7.80 5.67
N ALA A 218 7.17 7.13 6.67
CA ALA A 218 8.35 7.60 7.39
C ALA A 218 9.14 6.44 7.99
N GLU A 219 10.43 6.70 8.28
CA GLU A 219 11.26 5.82 9.11
C GLU A 219 11.23 6.35 10.56
N HIS A 220 11.07 5.44 11.52
CA HIS A 220 11.04 5.74 12.95
C HIS A 220 11.81 4.69 13.73
N PHE A 221 12.25 5.08 14.94
CA PHE A 221 12.70 4.13 15.94
C PHE A 221 11.51 3.56 16.71
N PHE A 222 11.45 2.25 16.79
CA PHE A 222 10.40 1.50 17.49
C PHE A 222 10.98 0.75 18.69
N SER A 223 10.24 0.75 19.80
CA SER A 223 10.56 -0.11 20.95
C SER A 223 9.91 -1.48 20.77
N ARG A 224 10.73 -2.54 20.83
CA ARG A 224 10.27 -3.93 20.82
C ARG A 224 9.20 -4.17 21.89
N ALA A 225 9.49 -3.81 23.14
CA ALA A 225 8.58 -4.03 24.26
C ALA A 225 7.21 -3.35 24.08
N ILE A 226 7.16 -2.18 23.42
CA ILE A 226 5.89 -1.49 23.12
C ILE A 226 5.11 -2.27 22.07
N LEU A 227 5.78 -2.73 21.01
CA LEU A 227 5.14 -3.47 19.93
C LEU A 227 4.67 -4.85 20.38
N GLU A 228 5.45 -5.57 21.20
CA GLU A 228 5.06 -6.83 21.81
C GLU A 228 3.77 -6.69 22.63
N ARG A 229 3.72 -5.68 23.53
CA ARG A 229 2.49 -5.37 24.28
C ARG A 229 1.34 -4.95 23.38
N GLY A 230 1.64 -4.31 22.25
CA GLY A 230 0.69 -3.94 21.21
C GLY A 230 0.16 -5.12 20.39
N GLY A 231 0.67 -6.34 20.61
CA GLY A 231 0.26 -7.54 19.90
C GLY A 231 0.88 -7.72 18.51
N TYR A 232 1.91 -6.94 18.18
CA TYR A 232 2.62 -7.10 16.92
C TYR A 232 3.40 -8.41 16.87
N ARG A 233 3.33 -9.07 15.71
CA ARG A 233 4.01 -10.36 15.48
C ARG A 233 5.00 -10.21 14.33
N PRO A 234 6.26 -10.67 14.51
CA PRO A 234 7.22 -10.71 13.41
C PRO A 234 6.84 -11.75 12.37
N MET A 235 6.93 -11.37 11.08
CA MET A 235 6.65 -12.28 9.98
C MET A 235 7.58 -11.97 8.77
N ARG A 236 7.94 -13.03 8.03
CA ARG A 236 8.73 -12.93 6.79
C ARG A 236 7.89 -13.31 5.58
N TYR A 237 7.95 -12.49 4.56
CA TYR A 237 7.36 -12.80 3.27
C TYR A 237 8.01 -14.04 2.64
N LYS A 238 7.22 -15.02 2.22
CA LYS A 238 7.70 -16.28 1.61
C LYS A 238 8.48 -16.04 0.30
N GLY A 239 8.22 -14.94 -0.39
CA GLY A 239 8.93 -14.50 -1.60
C GLY A 239 10.20 -13.70 -1.33
N MET A 240 10.57 -13.45 -0.05
CA MET A 240 11.80 -12.74 0.30
C MET A 240 13.03 -13.57 -0.05
N ARG A 241 13.99 -12.92 -0.72
CA ARG A 241 15.29 -13.54 -1.09
C ARG A 241 16.43 -12.79 -0.44
N GLU A 242 17.45 -13.53 -0.05
CA GLU A 242 18.74 -12.92 0.29
C GLU A 242 19.36 -12.39 -1.00
N GLN A 243 20.22 -11.37 -0.90
CA GLN A 243 20.97 -10.91 -2.05
C GLN A 243 22.00 -12.00 -2.40
N GLU A 244 22.06 -12.40 -3.65
CA GLU A 244 23.20 -13.20 -4.12
C GLU A 244 24.45 -12.33 -3.95
N THR A 245 25.34 -12.75 -3.05
CA THR A 245 26.68 -12.18 -2.99
C THR A 245 27.41 -12.65 -4.25
N ASP A 246 27.89 -11.72 -5.07
CA ASP A 246 28.77 -11.99 -6.21
C ASP A 246 30.12 -12.58 -5.72
N SER A 247 30.09 -13.79 -5.17
CA SER A 247 31.28 -14.47 -4.63
C SER A 247 31.67 -15.71 -5.43
N GLU A 248 31.36 -15.77 -6.72
CA GLU A 248 31.75 -16.92 -7.54
C GLU A 248 32.39 -16.53 -8.92
N THR A 249 33.11 -15.41 -8.97
CA THR A 249 33.98 -15.11 -10.10
C THR A 249 35.38 -14.69 -9.66
N ALA A 250 35.99 -15.49 -8.78
CA ALA A 250 37.40 -15.44 -8.51
C ALA A 250 37.89 -16.85 -8.20
N LYS A 251 37.98 -17.69 -9.24
CA LYS A 251 38.96 -18.79 -9.27
C LYS A 251 39.99 -18.49 -10.33
N PRO A 252 41.27 -18.55 -9.92
CA PRO A 252 42.40 -18.26 -10.81
C PRO A 252 42.53 -19.31 -11.92
#